data_a6fcf0faf1847db143916e3c4348c065
#
_entry.id   a6fcf0faf1847db143916e3c4348c065
#
_cell.length_a   1.000
_cell.length_b   1.000
_cell.length_c   1.000
_cell.angle_alpha   90.00
_cell.angle_beta   90.00
_cell.angle_gamma   90.00
#
_symmetry.space_group_name_H-M   'P 1'
#
loop_
_entity.id
_entity.type
_entity.pdbx_description
1 polymer ?
#
loop_
_entity_poly.entity_id
_entity_poly.type
_entity_poly.pdbx_seq_one_letter_code
_entity_poly.pdbx_strand_id
1 'polypeptide(L)'
;MLAKRIIPCLDIKNGETVKGVNFLDLKEVGNPVEMAIKYSEQGADELVFLDISATEERRKTLIPLVKEIAKNINIPFIVGGGINALENVEELLKNGADKITINSAALSNPNLITEVAKRFGSQCMVLAIDTKFIENQHKVFSNGGKIETNKELFSWAKEVENLGAGEILLTSMNTDGTKAGFAIEITKILSELVNIPIIASGGAGTMQHFEDVFTKTKATGALAASIFHFNEIGIPELKNYLKSKNLPIR
;
A
#
# COMPACT_ATOMS: atom_id res chain seq x y z
N MET A 1 -8.68 17.54 11.68
CA MET A 1 -7.96 17.01 10.50
C MET A 1 -7.39 15.64 10.91
N LEU A 2 -7.50 14.61 10.07
CA LEU A 2 -6.93 13.29 10.39
C LEU A 2 -5.41 13.38 10.39
N ALA A 3 -4.76 12.72 11.35
CA ALA A 3 -3.30 12.63 11.39
C ALA A 3 -2.77 11.85 10.17
N LYS A 4 -1.65 12.32 9.62
CA LYS A 4 -0.99 11.71 8.47
C LYS A 4 -0.14 10.52 8.93
N ARG A 5 -0.05 9.48 8.11
CA ARG A 5 0.65 8.22 8.41
C ARG A 5 1.86 8.03 7.49
N ILE A 6 2.97 7.62 8.09
CA ILE A 6 4.18 7.17 7.38
C ILE A 6 4.17 5.65 7.39
N ILE A 7 4.17 5.05 6.20
CA ILE A 7 3.86 3.63 5.99
C ILE A 7 5.01 2.97 5.23
N PRO A 8 5.92 2.25 5.88
CA PRO A 8 6.87 1.38 5.18
C PRO A 8 6.16 0.20 4.50
N CYS A 9 6.64 -0.16 3.30
CA CYS A 9 6.17 -1.33 2.55
C CYS A 9 7.28 -2.36 2.44
N LEU A 10 6.97 -3.62 2.73
CA LEU A 10 7.84 -4.77 2.53
C LEU A 10 7.28 -5.65 1.42
N ASP A 11 7.99 -5.69 0.30
CA ASP A 11 7.71 -6.62 -0.79
C ASP A 11 8.30 -7.98 -0.42
N ILE A 12 7.48 -9.03 -0.34
CA ILE A 12 7.89 -10.37 0.08
C ILE A 12 7.92 -11.31 -1.12
N LYS A 13 9.03 -12.03 -1.27
CA LYS A 13 9.17 -13.11 -2.23
C LYS A 13 9.87 -14.28 -1.55
N ASN A 14 9.30 -15.49 -1.65
CA ASN A 14 9.85 -16.70 -1.02
C ASN A 14 10.12 -16.58 0.50
N GLY A 15 9.35 -15.72 1.20
CA GLY A 15 9.53 -15.50 2.64
C GLY A 15 10.55 -14.45 3.03
N GLU A 16 11.28 -13.87 2.08
CA GLU A 16 12.27 -12.81 2.30
C GLU A 16 11.79 -11.46 1.76
N THR A 17 12.25 -10.39 2.38
CA THR A 17 12.00 -9.05 1.87
C THR A 17 12.89 -8.77 0.68
N VAL A 18 12.29 -8.32 -0.41
CA VAL A 18 12.99 -8.01 -1.65
C VAL A 18 12.71 -6.56 -2.08
N LYS A 19 13.61 -5.98 -2.85
CA LYS A 19 13.40 -4.68 -3.51
C LYS A 19 14.05 -4.65 -4.88
N GLY A 20 13.31 -4.10 -5.85
CA GLY A 20 13.78 -3.81 -7.21
C GLY A 20 13.28 -2.45 -7.68
N VAL A 21 13.66 -2.06 -8.89
CA VAL A 21 13.12 -0.89 -9.59
C VAL A 21 12.04 -1.37 -10.55
N ASN A 22 10.84 -0.81 -10.48
CA ASN A 22 9.69 -1.23 -11.29
C ASN A 22 9.43 -2.75 -11.25
N PHE A 23 9.61 -3.37 -10.07
CA PHE A 23 9.49 -4.83 -9.85
C PHE A 23 10.49 -5.70 -10.65
N LEU A 24 11.55 -5.09 -11.19
CA LEU A 24 12.65 -5.79 -11.89
C LEU A 24 13.91 -5.84 -11.02
N ASP A 25 14.80 -6.80 -11.31
CA ASP A 25 16.11 -6.97 -10.63
C ASP A 25 15.99 -7.02 -9.10
N LEU A 26 15.04 -7.84 -8.61
CA LEU A 26 14.78 -7.99 -7.18
C LEU A 26 16.02 -8.48 -6.43
N LYS A 27 16.42 -7.72 -5.40
CA LYS A 27 17.49 -8.07 -4.46
C LYS A 27 16.88 -8.30 -3.08
N GLU A 28 17.39 -9.29 -2.36
CA GLU A 28 17.05 -9.48 -0.95
C GLU A 28 17.57 -8.31 -0.14
N VAL A 29 16.74 -7.82 0.79
CA VAL A 29 17.02 -6.65 1.64
C VAL A 29 17.08 -7.03 3.11
N GLY A 30 16.45 -8.14 3.49
CA GLY A 30 16.50 -8.64 4.86
C GLY A 30 15.29 -9.49 5.27
N ASN A 31 15.36 -9.98 6.50
CA ASN A 31 14.28 -10.74 7.11
C ASN A 31 13.06 -9.85 7.38
N PRO A 32 11.85 -10.21 6.91
CA PRO A 32 10.66 -9.37 7.05
C PRO A 32 10.24 -9.13 8.50
N VAL A 33 10.43 -10.10 9.41
CA VAL A 33 10.08 -9.93 10.84
C VAL A 33 11.01 -8.92 11.51
N GLU A 34 12.32 -9.04 11.30
CA GLU A 34 13.31 -8.10 11.84
C GLU A 34 13.08 -6.68 11.31
N MET A 35 12.75 -6.55 10.03
CA MET A 35 12.43 -5.26 9.42
C MET A 35 11.14 -4.67 9.98
N ALA A 36 10.12 -5.49 10.22
CA ALA A 36 8.88 -5.05 10.85
C ALA A 36 9.09 -4.52 12.27
N ILE A 37 9.87 -5.23 13.08
CA ILE A 37 10.27 -4.80 14.43
C ILE A 37 11.00 -3.45 14.34
N LYS A 38 12.02 -3.35 13.50
CA LYS A 38 12.80 -2.12 13.30
C LYS A 38 11.91 -0.92 12.96
N TYR A 39 10.98 -1.09 12.01
CA TYR A 39 10.11 0.02 11.61
C TYR A 39 9.09 0.38 12.70
N SER A 40 8.58 -0.60 13.41
CA SER A 40 7.70 -0.38 14.57
C SER A 40 8.42 0.43 15.65
N GLU A 41 9.66 0.05 16.00
CA GLU A 41 10.50 0.76 16.98
C GLU A 41 10.89 2.17 16.50
N GLN A 42 11.07 2.38 15.21
CA GLN A 42 11.31 3.69 14.61
C GLN A 42 10.05 4.58 14.55
N GLY A 43 8.91 4.08 14.97
CA GLY A 43 7.66 4.82 15.03
C GLY A 43 6.93 4.93 13.69
N ALA A 44 7.02 3.93 12.82
CA ALA A 44 6.10 3.80 11.70
C ALA A 44 4.65 3.77 12.21
N ASP A 45 3.73 4.34 11.45
CA ASP A 45 2.33 4.42 11.87
C ASP A 45 1.52 3.19 11.47
N GLU A 46 1.95 2.50 10.44
CA GLU A 46 1.35 1.31 9.86
C GLU A 46 2.40 0.63 8.97
N LEU A 47 2.28 -0.67 8.72
CA LEU A 47 3.14 -1.41 7.79
C LEU A 47 2.30 -2.05 6.68
N VAL A 48 2.89 -2.20 5.49
CA VAL A 48 2.31 -2.96 4.39
C VAL A 48 3.24 -4.12 4.04
N PHE A 49 2.67 -5.33 3.94
CA PHE A 49 3.34 -6.54 3.46
C PHE A 49 2.67 -7.01 2.18
N LEU A 50 3.41 -7.05 1.09
CA LEU A 50 2.93 -7.50 -0.20
C LEU A 50 3.67 -8.79 -0.61
N ASP A 51 2.99 -9.92 -0.60
CA ASP A 51 3.49 -11.14 -1.20
C ASP A 51 3.38 -11.02 -2.73
N ILE A 52 4.45 -10.52 -3.36
CA ILE A 52 4.45 -10.12 -4.76
C ILE A 52 4.42 -11.30 -5.75
N SER A 53 4.76 -12.51 -5.30
CA SER A 53 4.73 -13.72 -6.14
C SER A 53 3.48 -14.58 -5.97
N ALA A 54 2.74 -14.42 -4.88
CA ALA A 54 1.61 -15.29 -4.55
C ALA A 54 0.51 -15.35 -5.64
N THR A 55 0.21 -14.23 -6.29
CA THR A 55 -0.80 -14.16 -7.35
C THR A 55 -0.35 -14.92 -8.60
N GLU A 56 0.91 -14.79 -9.01
CA GLU A 56 1.48 -15.49 -10.17
C GLU A 56 1.62 -16.99 -9.94
N GLU A 57 2.10 -17.35 -8.75
CA GLU A 57 2.29 -18.74 -8.33
C GLU A 57 0.98 -19.43 -7.94
N ARG A 58 -0.14 -18.69 -7.94
CA ARG A 58 -1.47 -19.18 -7.52
C ARG A 58 -1.46 -19.85 -6.16
N ARG A 59 -0.63 -19.35 -5.23
CA ARG A 59 -0.55 -19.85 -3.85
C ARG A 59 -1.19 -18.87 -2.88
N LYS A 60 -1.49 -19.35 -1.70
CA LYS A 60 -1.96 -18.51 -0.59
C LYS A 60 -0.82 -17.65 -0.04
N THR A 61 -1.17 -16.51 0.52
CA THR A 61 -0.28 -15.66 1.32
C THR A 61 0.36 -16.45 2.47
N LEU A 62 1.57 -16.06 2.86
CA LEU A 62 2.37 -16.75 3.88
C LEU A 62 1.81 -16.54 5.30
N ILE A 63 0.80 -17.31 5.69
CA ILE A 63 0.15 -17.22 7.02
C ILE A 63 1.14 -17.36 8.20
N PRO A 64 2.12 -18.29 8.18
CA PRO A 64 3.11 -18.37 9.26
C PRO A 64 3.88 -17.07 9.47
N LEU A 65 4.25 -16.38 8.38
CA LEU A 65 4.93 -15.10 8.45
C LEU A 65 4.03 -14.01 9.04
N VAL A 66 2.77 -13.93 8.59
CA VAL A 66 1.77 -12.97 9.13
C VAL A 66 1.62 -13.14 10.64
N LYS A 67 1.49 -14.39 11.11
CA LYS A 67 1.39 -14.72 12.53
C LYS A 67 2.64 -14.35 13.32
N GLU A 68 3.82 -14.51 12.74
CA GLU A 68 5.06 -14.16 13.40
C GLU A 68 5.23 -12.64 13.50
N ILE A 69 4.91 -11.91 12.46
CA ILE A 69 4.90 -10.44 12.46
C ILE A 69 3.94 -9.91 13.52
N ALA A 70 2.69 -10.42 13.55
CA ALA A 70 1.66 -10.00 14.50
C ALA A 70 2.06 -10.14 15.97
N LYS A 71 2.94 -11.10 16.29
CA LYS A 71 3.44 -11.29 17.66
C LYS A 71 4.51 -10.28 18.06
N ASN A 72 5.20 -9.71 17.09
CA ASN A 72 6.41 -8.94 17.30
C ASN A 72 6.23 -7.42 17.14
N ILE A 73 5.11 -6.97 16.58
CA ILE A 73 4.83 -5.53 16.41
C ILE A 73 3.52 -5.13 17.09
N ASN A 74 3.40 -3.85 17.42
CA ASN A 74 2.22 -3.27 18.09
C ASN A 74 1.57 -2.15 17.27
N ILE A 75 1.96 -2.00 16.01
CA ILE A 75 1.34 -1.07 15.07
C ILE A 75 0.50 -1.83 14.05
N PRO A 76 -0.56 -1.22 13.50
CA PRO A 76 -1.40 -1.88 12.49
C PRO A 76 -0.59 -2.29 11.26
N PHE A 77 -0.98 -3.42 10.65
CA PHE A 77 -0.38 -3.81 9.39
C PHE A 77 -1.39 -4.37 8.39
N ILE A 78 -1.09 -4.11 7.12
CA ILE A 78 -1.87 -4.50 5.95
C ILE A 78 -1.16 -5.66 5.28
N VAL A 79 -1.89 -6.68 4.88
CA VAL A 79 -1.36 -7.84 4.15
C VAL A 79 -1.98 -7.93 2.77
N GLY A 80 -1.16 -8.10 1.74
CA GLY A 80 -1.60 -8.26 0.36
C GLY A 80 -0.85 -9.36 -0.39
N GLY A 81 -1.38 -9.70 -1.57
CA GLY A 81 -0.85 -10.77 -2.43
C GLY A 81 -1.56 -12.11 -2.23
N GLY A 82 -1.98 -12.75 -3.33
CA GLY A 82 -2.60 -14.06 -3.32
C GLY A 82 -4.02 -14.15 -2.70
N ILE A 83 -4.62 -13.03 -2.29
CA ILE A 83 -5.95 -12.97 -1.68
C ILE A 83 -6.99 -12.92 -2.79
N ASN A 84 -7.81 -13.94 -2.92
CA ASN A 84 -8.81 -14.05 -3.98
C ASN A 84 -10.18 -14.60 -3.54
N ALA A 85 -10.33 -14.89 -2.26
CA ALA A 85 -11.57 -15.43 -1.66
C ALA A 85 -11.76 -14.91 -0.24
N LEU A 86 -13.01 -14.93 0.23
CA LEU A 86 -13.39 -14.47 1.56
C LEU A 86 -12.70 -15.27 2.68
N GLU A 87 -12.47 -16.57 2.44
CA GLU A 87 -11.78 -17.47 3.37
C GLU A 87 -10.32 -17.06 3.58
N ASN A 88 -9.64 -16.54 2.53
CA ASN A 88 -8.27 -16.03 2.67
C ASN A 88 -8.25 -14.79 3.57
N VAL A 89 -9.22 -13.90 3.40
CA VAL A 89 -9.36 -12.71 4.25
C VAL A 89 -9.58 -13.10 5.71
N GLU A 90 -10.52 -14.02 5.98
CA GLU A 90 -10.79 -14.50 7.31
C GLU A 90 -9.57 -15.13 7.97
N GLU A 91 -8.82 -15.94 7.22
CA GLU A 91 -7.59 -16.59 7.69
C GLU A 91 -6.51 -15.56 8.07
N LEU A 92 -6.30 -14.52 7.25
CA LEU A 92 -5.34 -13.47 7.53
C LEU A 92 -5.71 -12.64 8.77
N LEU A 93 -6.95 -12.18 8.87
CA LEU A 93 -7.44 -11.42 10.01
C LEU A 93 -7.38 -12.22 11.32
N LYS A 94 -7.72 -13.52 11.29
CA LYS A 94 -7.59 -14.43 12.46
C LYS A 94 -6.13 -14.66 12.89
N ASN A 95 -5.18 -14.50 11.98
CA ASN A 95 -3.75 -14.64 12.26
C ASN A 95 -3.05 -13.32 12.57
N GLY A 96 -3.81 -12.23 12.73
CA GLY A 96 -3.35 -10.97 13.30
C GLY A 96 -3.15 -9.84 12.33
N ALA A 97 -3.44 -10.00 11.02
CA ALA A 97 -3.52 -8.87 10.12
C ALA A 97 -4.66 -7.91 10.53
N ASP A 98 -4.42 -6.61 10.56
CA ASP A 98 -5.45 -5.61 10.84
C ASP A 98 -6.27 -5.28 9.61
N LYS A 99 -5.61 -5.28 8.45
CA LYS A 99 -6.23 -5.00 7.15
C LYS A 99 -5.67 -5.94 6.08
N ILE A 100 -6.45 -6.09 5.02
CA ILE A 100 -5.99 -6.76 3.80
C ILE A 100 -5.98 -5.78 2.63
N THR A 101 -5.15 -6.06 1.63
CA THR A 101 -5.20 -5.32 0.37
C THR A 101 -5.29 -6.26 -0.83
N ILE A 102 -6.17 -5.92 -1.75
CA ILE A 102 -6.39 -6.65 -3.01
C ILE A 102 -6.35 -5.68 -4.20
N ASN A 103 -5.89 -6.18 -5.34
CA ASN A 103 -5.95 -5.51 -6.64
C ASN A 103 -6.56 -6.47 -7.67
N SER A 104 -5.79 -7.44 -8.17
CA SER A 104 -6.19 -8.36 -9.26
C SER A 104 -7.48 -9.12 -8.95
N ALA A 105 -7.67 -9.55 -7.71
CA ALA A 105 -8.89 -10.23 -7.29
C ALA A 105 -10.12 -9.34 -7.40
N ALA A 106 -10.02 -8.08 -7.00
CA ALA A 106 -11.11 -7.11 -7.10
C ALA A 106 -11.43 -6.76 -8.57
N LEU A 107 -10.42 -6.66 -9.42
CA LEU A 107 -10.60 -6.43 -10.85
C LEU A 107 -11.32 -7.60 -11.54
N SER A 108 -11.03 -8.83 -11.10
CA SER A 108 -11.67 -10.06 -11.63
C SER A 108 -13.06 -10.31 -11.06
N ASN A 109 -13.24 -10.02 -9.77
CA ASN A 109 -14.50 -10.19 -9.02
C ASN A 109 -14.74 -9.00 -8.08
N PRO A 110 -15.34 -7.90 -8.56
CA PRO A 110 -15.61 -6.73 -7.74
C PRO A 110 -16.53 -7.00 -6.54
N ASN A 111 -17.38 -8.03 -6.61
CA ASN A 111 -18.27 -8.41 -5.50
C ASN A 111 -17.50 -8.82 -4.24
N LEU A 112 -16.26 -9.31 -4.37
CA LEU A 112 -15.43 -9.65 -3.22
C LEU A 112 -15.23 -8.45 -2.27
N ILE A 113 -15.14 -7.22 -2.80
CA ILE A 113 -15.06 -6.00 -1.98
C ILE A 113 -16.29 -5.90 -1.06
N THR A 114 -17.48 -6.06 -1.66
CA THR A 114 -18.74 -5.98 -0.90
C THR A 114 -18.89 -7.11 0.14
N GLU A 115 -18.46 -8.31 -0.21
CA GLU A 115 -18.51 -9.46 0.70
C GLU A 115 -17.59 -9.26 1.91
N VAL A 116 -16.36 -8.79 1.68
CA VAL A 116 -15.40 -8.47 2.75
C VAL A 116 -15.93 -7.32 3.61
N ALA A 117 -16.37 -6.22 3.01
CA ALA A 117 -16.90 -5.07 3.73
C ALA A 117 -18.10 -5.43 4.61
N LYS A 118 -19.01 -6.27 4.12
CA LYS A 118 -20.19 -6.72 4.88
C LYS A 118 -19.82 -7.65 6.04
N ARG A 119 -18.83 -8.53 5.86
CA ARG A 119 -18.49 -9.55 6.86
C ARG A 119 -17.52 -9.04 7.92
N PHE A 120 -16.54 -8.22 7.54
CA PHE A 120 -15.44 -7.79 8.41
C PHE A 120 -15.41 -6.29 8.66
N GLY A 121 -16.22 -5.51 7.93
CA GLY A 121 -16.23 -4.06 7.95
C GLY A 121 -15.30 -3.45 6.90
N SER A 122 -15.70 -2.28 6.37
CA SER A 122 -14.92 -1.55 5.36
C SER A 122 -13.51 -1.21 5.84
N GLN A 123 -13.33 -0.95 7.14
CA GLN A 123 -12.05 -0.54 7.72
C GLN A 123 -10.90 -1.55 7.54
N CYS A 124 -11.18 -2.83 7.32
CA CYS A 124 -10.16 -3.83 7.05
C CYS A 124 -9.87 -4.04 5.56
N MET A 125 -10.60 -3.36 4.65
CA MET A 125 -10.44 -3.48 3.21
C MET A 125 -9.68 -2.28 2.64
N VAL A 126 -8.45 -2.49 2.20
CA VAL A 126 -7.67 -1.54 1.42
C VAL A 126 -7.67 -2.00 -0.03
N LEU A 127 -8.12 -1.16 -0.95
CA LEU A 127 -8.03 -1.49 -2.37
C LEU A 127 -6.75 -0.93 -2.99
N ALA A 128 -5.86 -1.79 -3.45
CA ALA A 128 -4.69 -1.37 -4.20
C ALA A 128 -5.08 -1.08 -5.65
N ILE A 129 -4.63 0.07 -6.16
CA ILE A 129 -4.79 0.48 -7.55
C ILE A 129 -3.42 0.83 -8.11
N ASP A 130 -2.88 -0.02 -8.96
CA ASP A 130 -1.68 0.27 -9.75
C ASP A 130 -2.13 0.96 -11.04
N THR A 131 -1.63 2.17 -11.27
CA THR A 131 -2.03 2.97 -12.43
C THR A 131 -0.85 3.50 -13.21
N LYS A 132 -1.02 3.57 -14.53
CA LYS A 132 -0.06 4.16 -15.45
C LYS A 132 -0.76 5.08 -16.43
N PHE A 133 -0.14 6.25 -16.71
CA PHE A 133 -0.62 7.16 -17.74
C PHE A 133 -0.17 6.68 -19.12
N ILE A 134 -1.14 6.29 -19.93
CA ILE A 134 -0.94 5.75 -21.30
C ILE A 134 -2.04 6.33 -22.19
N GLU A 135 -1.70 6.79 -23.39
CA GLU A 135 -2.66 7.28 -24.39
C GLU A 135 -3.66 8.30 -23.83
N ASN A 136 -3.16 9.27 -23.06
CA ASN A 136 -3.94 10.32 -22.39
C ASN A 136 -5.00 9.82 -21.37
N GLN A 137 -4.82 8.61 -20.83
CA GLN A 137 -5.68 8.03 -19.80
C GLN A 137 -4.87 7.40 -18.67
N HIS A 138 -5.43 7.41 -17.47
CA HIS A 138 -4.87 6.68 -16.34
C HIS A 138 -5.44 5.26 -16.30
N LYS A 139 -4.74 4.32 -16.94
CA LYS A 139 -5.12 2.90 -17.02
C LYS A 139 -4.79 2.18 -15.72
N VAL A 140 -5.69 1.28 -15.30
CA VAL A 140 -5.48 0.41 -14.14
C VAL A 140 -4.84 -0.91 -14.57
N PHE A 141 -3.89 -1.38 -13.77
CA PHE A 141 -3.13 -2.60 -14.01
C PHE A 141 -3.41 -3.67 -12.96
N SER A 142 -3.31 -4.91 -13.36
CA SER A 142 -3.37 -6.11 -12.52
C SER A 142 -2.04 -6.86 -12.51
N ASN A 143 -1.94 -7.92 -11.70
CA ASN A 143 -0.79 -8.82 -11.61
C ASN A 143 0.55 -8.07 -11.37
N GLY A 144 0.56 -7.19 -10.35
CA GLY A 144 1.77 -6.43 -10.03
C GLY A 144 2.21 -5.50 -11.15
N GLY A 145 1.26 -4.86 -11.85
CA GLY A 145 1.53 -3.92 -12.94
C GLY A 145 1.82 -4.54 -14.30
N LYS A 146 1.67 -5.87 -14.46
CA LYS A 146 2.04 -6.58 -15.70
C LYS A 146 0.95 -6.61 -16.75
N ILE A 147 -0.33 -6.55 -16.35
CA ILE A 147 -1.47 -6.68 -17.24
C ILE A 147 -2.30 -5.42 -17.20
N GLU A 148 -2.37 -4.70 -18.32
CA GLU A 148 -3.30 -3.60 -18.49
C GLU A 148 -4.75 -4.12 -18.51
N THR A 149 -5.64 -3.38 -17.85
CA THR A 149 -7.07 -3.69 -17.81
C THR A 149 -7.88 -2.65 -18.61
N ASN A 150 -9.14 -2.92 -18.81
CA ASN A 150 -10.07 -1.95 -19.42
C ASN A 150 -10.60 -0.90 -18.43
N LYS A 151 -10.13 -0.89 -17.16
CA LYS A 151 -10.56 0.07 -16.16
C LYS A 151 -9.71 1.34 -16.24
N GLU A 152 -10.38 2.47 -16.05
CA GLU A 152 -9.77 3.78 -15.86
C GLU A 152 -9.75 4.12 -14.38
N LEU A 153 -8.69 4.79 -13.90
CA LEU A 153 -8.42 5.06 -12.49
C LEU A 153 -9.61 5.67 -11.73
N PHE A 154 -10.12 6.79 -12.22
CA PHE A 154 -11.09 7.58 -11.47
C PHE A 154 -12.47 6.91 -11.43
N SER A 155 -12.86 6.29 -12.53
CA SER A 155 -14.09 5.49 -12.62
C SER A 155 -14.02 4.28 -11.70
N TRP A 156 -12.88 3.57 -11.71
CA TRP A 156 -12.67 2.41 -10.86
C TRP A 156 -12.65 2.78 -9.38
N ALA A 157 -12.00 3.88 -9.01
CA ALA A 157 -11.96 4.35 -7.63
C ALA A 157 -13.36 4.67 -7.07
N LYS A 158 -14.22 5.28 -7.88
CA LYS A 158 -15.65 5.48 -7.52
C LYS A 158 -16.40 4.17 -7.36
N GLU A 159 -16.19 3.23 -8.28
CA GLU A 159 -16.82 1.92 -8.23
C GLU A 159 -16.45 1.18 -6.94
N VAL A 160 -15.16 1.16 -6.57
CA VAL A 160 -14.72 0.43 -5.37
C VAL A 160 -15.15 1.10 -4.07
N GLU A 161 -15.22 2.43 -4.01
CA GLU A 161 -15.82 3.15 -2.90
C GLU A 161 -17.28 2.72 -2.70
N ASN A 162 -18.07 2.69 -3.77
CA ASN A 162 -19.48 2.27 -3.73
C ASN A 162 -19.66 0.80 -3.35
N LEU A 163 -18.68 -0.05 -3.67
CA LEU A 163 -18.66 -1.47 -3.29
C LEU A 163 -18.29 -1.69 -1.81
N GLY A 164 -17.77 -0.67 -1.13
CA GLY A 164 -17.49 -0.70 0.30
C GLY A 164 -16.01 -0.80 0.67
N ALA A 165 -15.09 -0.47 -0.24
CA ALA A 165 -13.68 -0.30 0.12
C ALA A 165 -13.55 0.77 1.21
N GLY A 166 -12.70 0.53 2.21
CA GLY A 166 -12.49 1.45 3.32
C GLY A 166 -11.32 2.41 3.10
N GLU A 167 -10.40 2.08 2.19
CA GLU A 167 -9.22 2.88 1.88
C GLU A 167 -8.69 2.50 0.49
N ILE A 168 -8.03 3.41 -0.19
CA ILE A 168 -7.33 3.14 -1.47
C ILE A 168 -5.83 3.30 -1.28
N LEU A 169 -5.06 2.31 -1.69
CA LEU A 169 -3.61 2.37 -1.88
C LEU A 169 -3.33 2.66 -3.37
N LEU A 170 -3.02 3.92 -3.68
CA LEU A 170 -2.76 4.36 -5.05
C LEU A 170 -1.27 4.29 -5.37
N THR A 171 -0.88 3.40 -6.27
CA THR A 171 0.50 3.32 -6.78
C THR A 171 0.59 3.88 -8.19
N SER A 172 1.35 4.96 -8.35
CA SER A 172 1.72 5.48 -9.66
C SER A 172 2.91 4.71 -10.22
N MET A 173 2.67 3.90 -11.24
CA MET A 173 3.74 3.14 -11.92
C MET A 173 4.71 4.04 -12.69
N ASN A 174 4.29 5.24 -13.10
CA ASN A 174 5.16 6.21 -13.77
C ASN A 174 6.25 6.76 -12.85
N THR A 175 5.97 6.84 -11.54
CA THR A 175 6.89 7.39 -10.56
C THR A 175 7.52 6.33 -9.66
N ASP A 176 6.98 5.10 -9.63
CA ASP A 176 7.48 4.05 -8.73
C ASP A 176 8.94 3.68 -9.02
N GLY A 177 9.75 3.64 -7.95
CA GLY A 177 11.19 3.39 -8.02
C GLY A 177 12.05 4.54 -8.52
N THR A 178 11.47 5.65 -9.03
CA THR A 178 12.23 6.77 -9.63
C THR A 178 12.83 7.73 -8.60
N LYS A 179 12.28 7.77 -7.38
CA LYS A 179 12.62 8.77 -6.34
C LYS A 179 12.36 10.23 -6.76
N ALA A 180 11.54 10.46 -7.78
CA ALA A 180 11.26 11.79 -8.34
C ALA A 180 10.08 12.52 -7.68
N GLY A 181 9.45 11.91 -6.70
CA GLY A 181 8.28 12.42 -5.98
C GLY A 181 7.02 11.61 -6.25
N PHE A 182 6.06 11.73 -5.32
CA PHE A 182 4.74 11.14 -5.52
C PHE A 182 3.99 11.79 -6.68
N ALA A 183 3.08 11.06 -7.30
CA ALA A 183 2.23 11.56 -8.37
C ALA A 183 1.14 12.50 -7.81
N ILE A 184 1.52 13.75 -7.53
CA ILE A 184 0.69 14.73 -6.80
C ILE A 184 -0.64 14.98 -7.51
N GLU A 185 -0.62 15.20 -8.82
CA GLU A 185 -1.81 15.58 -9.59
C GLU A 185 -2.91 14.52 -9.49
N ILE A 186 -2.59 13.27 -9.82
CA ILE A 186 -3.59 12.19 -9.76
C ILE A 186 -4.03 11.89 -8.32
N THR A 187 -3.11 11.99 -7.35
CA THR A 187 -3.43 11.80 -5.93
C THR A 187 -4.39 12.89 -5.45
N LYS A 188 -4.19 14.15 -5.87
CA LYS A 188 -5.07 15.26 -5.56
C LYS A 188 -6.46 15.01 -6.11
N ILE A 189 -6.56 14.79 -7.43
CA ILE A 189 -7.86 14.56 -8.09
C ILE A 189 -8.59 13.38 -7.44
N LEU A 190 -7.89 12.26 -7.22
CA LEU A 190 -8.48 11.08 -6.61
C LEU A 190 -8.98 11.36 -5.18
N SER A 191 -8.17 12.03 -4.35
CA SER A 191 -8.53 12.35 -2.97
C SER A 191 -9.60 13.44 -2.82
N GLU A 192 -9.94 14.14 -3.89
CA GLU A 192 -11.10 15.04 -3.98
C GLU A 192 -12.35 14.33 -4.52
N LEU A 193 -12.15 13.27 -5.30
CA LEU A 193 -13.22 12.52 -5.96
C LEU A 193 -13.93 11.52 -5.04
N VAL A 194 -13.18 10.86 -4.15
CA VAL A 194 -13.71 9.86 -3.20
C VAL A 194 -13.66 10.37 -1.76
N ASN A 195 -14.51 9.80 -0.89
CA ASN A 195 -14.56 10.19 0.53
C ASN A 195 -13.74 9.27 1.43
N ILE A 196 -13.28 8.13 0.91
CA ILE A 196 -12.43 7.19 1.66
C ILE A 196 -10.97 7.64 1.64
N PRO A 197 -10.19 7.32 2.69
CA PRO A 197 -8.77 7.65 2.80
C PRO A 197 -7.94 7.17 1.61
N ILE A 198 -6.90 7.93 1.27
CA ILE A 198 -5.93 7.58 0.22
C ILE A 198 -4.54 7.44 0.83
N ILE A 199 -3.88 6.34 0.51
CA ILE A 199 -2.44 6.12 0.72
C ILE A 199 -1.76 6.37 -0.63
N ALA A 200 -0.88 7.37 -0.69
CA ALA A 200 -0.07 7.63 -1.88
C ALA A 200 1.16 6.71 -1.90
N SER A 201 1.44 6.10 -3.05
CA SER A 201 2.55 5.17 -3.26
C SER A 201 3.24 5.41 -4.60
N GLY A 202 4.55 5.14 -4.63
CA GLY A 202 5.41 5.29 -5.80
C GLY A 202 6.05 6.67 -5.93
N GLY A 203 7.39 6.72 -5.97
CA GLY A 203 8.17 7.92 -6.24
C GLY A 203 8.80 8.62 -5.04
N ALA A 204 8.59 8.17 -3.81
CA ALA A 204 9.21 8.76 -2.63
C ALA A 204 10.76 8.71 -2.73
N GLY A 205 11.41 9.87 -2.51
CA GLY A 205 12.86 9.98 -2.58
C GLY A 205 13.46 10.96 -1.58
N THR A 206 12.71 11.98 -1.16
CA THR A 206 13.15 13.00 -0.19
C THR A 206 12.06 13.31 0.82
N MET A 207 12.41 13.92 1.94
CA MET A 207 11.43 14.38 2.94
C MET A 207 10.44 15.41 2.38
N GLN A 208 10.91 16.25 1.43
CA GLN A 208 10.07 17.22 0.73
C GLN A 208 8.93 16.55 -0.05
N HIS A 209 9.15 15.36 -0.61
CA HIS A 209 8.10 14.63 -1.33
C HIS A 209 6.93 14.25 -0.42
N PHE A 210 7.20 13.92 0.85
CA PHE A 210 6.15 13.67 1.84
C PHE A 210 5.42 14.96 2.25
N GLU A 211 6.15 16.07 2.44
CA GLU A 211 5.53 17.37 2.67
C GLU A 211 4.61 17.73 1.51
N ASP A 212 5.08 17.58 0.28
CA ASP A 212 4.32 17.91 -0.93
C ASP A 212 3.02 17.11 -1.05
N VAL A 213 3.08 15.78 -0.86
CA VAL A 213 1.87 14.95 -0.97
C VAL A 213 0.85 15.28 0.12
N PHE A 214 1.29 15.57 1.34
CA PHE A 214 0.40 15.87 2.44
C PHE A 214 -0.18 17.29 2.42
N THR A 215 0.53 18.25 1.82
CA THR A 215 0.08 19.65 1.72
C THR A 215 -0.73 19.90 0.46
N LYS A 216 -0.36 19.27 -0.67
CA LYS A 216 -0.96 19.51 -1.99
C LYS A 216 -2.15 18.59 -2.28
N THR A 217 -2.38 17.55 -1.46
CA THR A 217 -3.46 16.56 -1.63
C THR A 217 -4.20 16.32 -0.31
N LYS A 218 -5.31 15.57 -0.37
CA LYS A 218 -6.00 15.09 0.84
C LYS A 218 -5.53 13.69 1.27
N ALA A 219 -4.45 13.15 0.71
CA ALA A 219 -3.91 11.85 1.11
C ALA A 219 -3.68 11.80 2.63
N THR A 220 -4.02 10.68 3.26
CA THR A 220 -3.92 10.45 4.71
C THR A 220 -2.74 9.55 5.07
N GLY A 221 -2.15 8.87 4.09
CA GLY A 221 -0.97 8.04 4.23
C GLY A 221 0.00 8.24 3.08
N ALA A 222 1.27 8.05 3.33
CA ALA A 222 2.32 8.01 2.32
C ALA A 222 3.17 6.74 2.53
N LEU A 223 3.22 5.92 1.50
CA LEU A 223 3.90 4.63 1.50
C LEU A 223 5.23 4.75 0.77
N ALA A 224 6.29 4.20 1.37
CA ALA A 224 7.59 4.10 0.74
C ALA A 224 8.31 2.81 1.16
N ALA A 225 9.26 2.36 0.36
CA ALA A 225 10.03 1.15 0.58
C ALA A 225 11.54 1.43 0.58
N SER A 226 12.15 1.63 -0.59
CA SER A 226 13.60 1.68 -0.79
C SER A 226 14.31 2.69 0.11
N ILE A 227 13.78 3.90 0.28
CA ILE A 227 14.40 4.95 1.10
C ILE A 227 14.52 4.55 2.57
N PHE A 228 13.59 3.73 3.08
CA PHE A 228 13.62 3.19 4.43
C PHE A 228 14.50 1.94 4.52
N HIS A 229 14.43 1.04 3.51
CA HIS A 229 15.23 -0.18 3.48
C HIS A 229 16.72 0.11 3.46
N PHE A 230 17.12 1.09 2.65
CA PHE A 230 18.53 1.49 2.50
C PHE A 230 18.97 2.58 3.49
N ASN A 231 18.13 2.92 4.47
CA ASN A 231 18.39 3.95 5.49
C ASN A 231 18.77 5.32 4.88
N GLU A 232 18.21 5.65 3.71
CA GLU A 232 18.43 6.98 3.08
C GLU A 232 17.68 8.08 3.86
N ILE A 233 16.52 7.73 4.45
CA ILE A 233 15.73 8.60 5.32
C ILE A 233 15.29 7.78 6.53
N GLY A 234 15.55 8.27 7.74
CA GLY A 234 15.03 7.69 8.97
C GLY A 234 13.57 8.08 9.22
N ILE A 235 12.73 7.15 9.68
CA ILE A 235 11.31 7.45 9.99
C ILE A 235 11.20 8.54 11.07
N PRO A 236 11.96 8.50 12.19
CA PRO A 236 11.92 9.57 13.19
C PRO A 236 12.32 10.94 12.62
N GLU A 237 13.35 10.97 11.78
CA GLU A 237 13.81 12.19 11.13
C GLU A 237 12.73 12.78 10.20
N LEU A 238 12.13 11.94 9.36
CA LEU A 238 11.02 12.35 8.49
C LEU A 238 9.85 12.92 9.30
N LYS A 239 9.43 12.23 10.35
CA LYS A 239 8.31 12.70 11.20
C LYS A 239 8.63 14.04 11.89
N ASN A 240 9.84 14.22 12.38
CA ASN A 240 10.29 15.49 12.95
C ASN A 240 10.29 16.61 11.93
N TYR A 241 10.79 16.35 10.72
CA TYR A 241 10.74 17.29 9.60
C TYR A 241 9.28 17.70 9.28
N LEU A 242 8.37 16.74 9.11
CA LEU A 242 6.98 17.03 8.80
C LEU A 242 6.26 17.79 9.94
N LYS A 243 6.55 17.46 11.19
CA LYS A 243 6.03 18.20 12.36
C LYS A 243 6.54 19.64 12.37
N SER A 244 7.80 19.89 11.99
CA SER A 244 8.35 21.26 11.86
C SER A 244 7.64 22.10 10.79
N LYS A 245 6.95 21.44 9.83
CA LYS A 245 6.10 22.06 8.81
C LYS A 245 4.64 22.20 9.23
N ASN A 246 4.34 22.02 10.53
CA ASN A 246 3.00 22.07 11.10
C ASN A 246 2.01 21.04 10.52
N LEU A 247 2.51 19.93 10.01
CA LEU A 247 1.67 18.84 9.56
C LEU A 247 1.24 17.96 10.75
N PRO A 248 -0.04 17.55 10.82
CA PRO A 248 -0.54 16.67 11.90
C PRO A 248 -0.06 15.23 11.65
N ILE A 249 1.15 14.90 12.05
CA ILE A 249 1.74 13.56 11.94
C ILE A 249 1.40 12.75 13.18
N ARG A 250 1.01 11.51 12.97
CA ARG A 250 0.69 10.54 14.03
C ARG A 250 1.90 10.20 14.91
#